data_390e745103dd130b14e9b7f7d312b725
#
_entry.id   390e745103dd130b14e9b7f7d312b725
#
_cell.length_a   1.000
_cell.length_b   1.000
_cell.length_c   1.000
_cell.angle_alpha   90.00
_cell.angle_beta   90.00
_cell.angle_gamma   90.00
#
_symmetry.space_group_name_H-M   'P 1'
#
loop_
_entity.id
_entity.type
_entity.pdbx_description
1 polymer ?
#
loop_
_entity_poly.entity_id
_entity_poly.type
_entity_poly.pdbx_seq_one_letter_code
_entity_poly.pdbx_strand_id
1 'polypeptide(L)'
;AHFRYDAMFPASALDLGADVVIQSVHKTLPSLTQTALLHIKCNRPDEGCYADRERIDRYIHMVQSSSPSYVLMASIENSIYQMEQTDMAPYGKQLHKLRRRLGQMRHLRLADTGLIGQAGIRDLDISKIVVSTRGTCLYPAEDGLTGFTGAQLDDILRREYHLEMEMCGADYVTAITTVMDSGEGLERLGDALTRIDSQLTDAGYKPDGRSGNQKSVYSMRCDTAMS
;
A
#
# COMPACT_ATOMS: atom_id res chain seq x y z
N ALA A 1 -8.31 0.99 0.25
CA ALA A 1 -9.34 0.99 -0.78
C ALA A 1 -8.71 1.09 -2.15
N HIS A 2 -9.24 0.36 -3.09
CA HIS A 2 -8.67 0.22 -4.42
C HIS A 2 -9.79 0.30 -5.47
N PHE A 3 -9.57 1.12 -6.48
CA PHE A 3 -10.45 1.22 -7.65
C PHE A 3 -9.74 0.57 -8.84
N ARG A 4 -10.41 -0.36 -9.50
CA ARG A 4 -9.86 -1.04 -10.67
C ARG A 4 -10.18 -0.25 -11.94
N TYR A 5 -9.31 0.66 -12.33
CA TYR A 5 -9.41 1.37 -13.60
C TYR A 5 -8.65 0.71 -14.75
N ASP A 6 -7.78 -0.27 -14.44
CA ASP A 6 -6.99 -1.00 -15.43
C ASP A 6 -6.70 -2.43 -14.95
N ALA A 7 -6.41 -3.32 -15.89
CA ALA A 7 -6.10 -4.72 -15.62
C ALA A 7 -4.81 -4.95 -14.81
N MET A 8 -3.95 -3.93 -14.69
CA MET A 8 -2.74 -4.00 -13.86
C MET A 8 -3.03 -4.02 -12.36
N PHE A 9 -4.24 -3.65 -11.95
CA PHE A 9 -4.66 -3.67 -10.56
C PHE A 9 -5.45 -4.93 -10.22
N PRO A 10 -5.44 -5.37 -8.95
CA PRO A 10 -6.26 -6.48 -8.48
C PRO A 10 -7.74 -6.27 -8.79
N ALA A 11 -8.49 -7.36 -8.86
CA ALA A 11 -9.94 -7.31 -8.93
C ALA A 11 -10.51 -6.55 -7.73
N SER A 12 -11.62 -5.81 -7.94
CA SER A 12 -12.26 -5.10 -6.83
C SER A 12 -12.82 -6.07 -5.80
N ALA A 13 -12.93 -5.64 -4.56
CA ALA A 13 -13.54 -6.48 -3.53
C ALA A 13 -14.99 -6.85 -3.85
N LEU A 14 -15.71 -6.00 -4.59
CA LEU A 14 -17.06 -6.30 -5.08
C LEU A 14 -17.06 -7.43 -6.09
N ASP A 15 -16.10 -7.42 -7.03
CA ASP A 15 -15.94 -8.49 -8.02
C ASP A 15 -15.57 -9.83 -7.37
N LEU A 16 -14.84 -9.76 -6.25
CA LEU A 16 -14.43 -10.90 -5.45
C LEU A 16 -15.52 -11.40 -4.49
N GLY A 17 -16.70 -10.78 -4.50
CA GLY A 17 -17.87 -11.23 -3.75
C GLY A 17 -18.09 -10.57 -2.39
N ALA A 18 -17.42 -9.47 -2.07
CA ALA A 18 -17.71 -8.71 -0.87
C ALA A 18 -19.10 -8.06 -0.96
N ASP A 19 -19.89 -8.17 0.10
CA ASP A 19 -21.23 -7.61 0.18
C ASP A 19 -21.22 -6.11 0.47
N VAL A 20 -20.24 -5.66 1.25
CA VAL A 20 -20.06 -4.25 1.63
C VAL A 20 -18.59 -3.87 1.49
N VAL A 21 -18.32 -2.76 0.81
CA VAL A 21 -16.95 -2.24 0.61
C VAL A 21 -16.89 -0.76 0.90
N ILE A 22 -15.95 -0.35 1.75
CA ILE A 22 -15.62 1.06 1.97
C ILE A 22 -14.32 1.38 1.22
N GLN A 23 -14.38 2.40 0.36
CA GLN A 23 -13.23 2.85 -0.41
C GLN A 23 -12.94 4.33 -0.13
N SER A 24 -11.74 4.63 0.36
CA SER A 24 -11.26 6.00 0.46
C SER A 24 -10.96 6.53 -0.94
N VAL A 25 -11.70 7.53 -1.38
CA VAL A 25 -11.50 8.12 -2.72
C VAL A 25 -10.21 8.92 -2.75
N HIS A 26 -9.97 9.74 -1.73
CA HIS A 26 -8.82 10.64 -1.61
C HIS A 26 -7.44 9.95 -1.55
N LYS A 27 -7.38 8.63 -1.30
CA LYS A 27 -6.10 7.91 -1.25
C LYS A 27 -5.61 7.40 -2.61
N THR A 28 -6.51 7.25 -3.56
CA THR A 28 -6.18 6.63 -4.86
C THR A 28 -6.67 7.43 -6.05
N LEU A 29 -7.61 8.34 -5.85
CA LEU A 29 -8.14 9.23 -6.88
C LEU A 29 -7.91 10.69 -6.50
N PRO A 30 -7.96 11.62 -7.48
CA PRO A 30 -7.74 13.05 -7.26
C PRO A 30 -8.95 13.71 -6.58
N SER A 31 -9.24 13.31 -5.35
CA SER A 31 -10.34 13.83 -4.54
C SER A 31 -9.84 14.45 -3.24
N LEU A 32 -10.60 15.39 -2.70
CA LEU A 32 -10.26 16.05 -1.44
C LEU A 32 -10.22 15.05 -0.28
N THR A 33 -9.38 15.31 0.70
CA THR A 33 -9.25 14.50 1.91
C THR A 33 -10.59 14.31 2.61
N GLN A 34 -10.78 13.16 3.24
CA GLN A 34 -11.99 12.68 3.91
C GLN A 34 -13.07 12.11 2.98
N THR A 35 -12.87 12.11 1.66
CA THR A 35 -13.83 11.50 0.74
C THR A 35 -13.73 9.99 0.74
N ALA A 36 -14.88 9.32 0.80
CA ALA A 36 -15.00 7.88 0.72
C ALA A 36 -16.33 7.49 0.08
N LEU A 37 -16.38 6.26 -0.47
CA LEU A 37 -17.58 5.63 -0.98
C LEU A 37 -17.88 4.36 -0.19
N LEU A 38 -19.16 4.17 0.13
CA LEU A 38 -19.68 2.93 0.66
C LEU A 38 -20.45 2.21 -0.46
N HIS A 39 -19.98 1.04 -0.84
CA HIS A 39 -20.63 0.17 -1.80
C HIS A 39 -21.36 -0.94 -1.08
N ILE A 40 -22.62 -1.18 -1.47
CA ILE A 40 -23.42 -2.29 -0.98
C ILE A 40 -23.86 -3.09 -2.20
N LYS A 41 -23.43 -4.34 -2.30
CA LYS A 41 -23.71 -5.20 -3.45
C LYS A 41 -25.18 -5.60 -3.54
N CYS A 42 -25.92 -5.52 -2.47
CA CYS A 42 -27.23 -6.11 -2.32
C CYS A 42 -28.30 -5.39 -3.09
N ASN A 43 -28.92 -6.08 -4.05
CA ASN A 43 -30.11 -5.61 -4.72
C ASN A 43 -31.29 -6.62 -4.66
N ARG A 44 -31.03 -7.89 -4.31
CA ARG A 44 -32.09 -8.93 -4.28
C ARG A 44 -31.81 -9.95 -3.19
N PRO A 45 -32.82 -10.31 -2.37
CA PRO A 45 -32.68 -11.30 -1.30
C PRO A 45 -32.30 -12.70 -1.79
N ASP A 46 -32.58 -13.01 -3.05
CA ASP A 46 -32.32 -14.29 -3.71
C ASP A 46 -30.88 -14.43 -4.27
N GLU A 47 -30.11 -13.38 -4.27
CA GLU A 47 -28.72 -13.38 -4.77
C GLU A 47 -27.67 -13.73 -3.71
N GLY A 48 -28.09 -14.20 -2.53
CA GLY A 48 -27.17 -14.64 -1.46
C GLY A 48 -26.39 -13.50 -0.80
N CYS A 49 -26.93 -12.29 -0.81
CA CYS A 49 -26.35 -11.15 -0.12
C CYS A 49 -26.69 -11.16 1.37
N TYR A 50 -25.69 -11.02 2.20
CA TYR A 50 -25.84 -10.95 3.67
C TYR A 50 -25.97 -9.53 4.21
N ALA A 51 -25.77 -8.49 3.37
CA ALA A 51 -25.86 -7.11 3.80
C ALA A 51 -27.31 -6.62 3.78
N ASP A 52 -27.81 -6.25 4.95
CA ASP A 52 -29.10 -5.59 5.11
C ASP A 52 -28.95 -4.09 4.84
N ARG A 53 -29.35 -3.65 3.65
CA ARG A 53 -29.24 -2.26 3.21
C ARG A 53 -30.00 -1.31 4.12
N GLU A 54 -31.24 -1.66 4.53
CA GLU A 54 -32.06 -0.79 5.37
C GLU A 54 -31.42 -0.60 6.75
N ARG A 55 -30.83 -1.67 7.27
CA ARG A 55 -30.10 -1.61 8.55
C ARG A 55 -28.84 -0.74 8.44
N ILE A 56 -28.07 -0.90 7.38
CA ILE A 56 -26.87 -0.06 7.13
C ILE A 56 -27.28 1.40 7.00
N ASP A 57 -28.29 1.70 6.20
CA ASP A 57 -28.81 3.05 5.99
C ASP A 57 -29.28 3.69 7.30
N ARG A 58 -29.98 2.95 8.14
CA ARG A 58 -30.38 3.39 9.49
C ARG A 58 -29.17 3.79 10.34
N TYR A 59 -28.11 2.98 10.36
CA TYR A 59 -26.91 3.32 11.12
C TYR A 59 -26.18 4.53 10.54
N ILE A 60 -26.11 4.67 9.23
CA ILE A 60 -25.53 5.86 8.60
C ILE A 60 -26.31 7.10 9.02
N HIS A 61 -27.64 7.07 9.00
CA HIS A 61 -28.47 8.20 9.43
C HIS A 61 -28.27 8.58 10.89
N MET A 62 -27.92 7.63 11.76
CA MET A 62 -27.65 7.91 13.17
C MET A 62 -26.32 8.64 13.42
N VAL A 63 -25.32 8.44 12.56
CA VAL A 63 -23.96 8.94 12.77
C VAL A 63 -23.54 10.02 11.76
N GLN A 64 -24.29 10.20 10.68
CA GLN A 64 -23.98 11.20 9.67
C GLN A 64 -24.21 12.63 10.16
N SER A 65 -23.50 13.59 9.60
CA SER A 65 -23.77 15.01 9.76
C SER A 65 -25.10 15.40 9.10
N SER A 66 -25.87 16.28 9.72
CA SER A 66 -27.07 16.87 9.13
C SER A 66 -26.75 17.85 7.98
N SER A 67 -25.49 18.25 7.83
CA SER A 67 -25.03 19.22 6.81
C SER A 67 -24.00 18.57 5.90
N PRO A 68 -24.41 17.91 4.80
CA PRO A 68 -23.47 17.29 3.87
C PRO A 68 -22.62 18.36 3.18
N SER A 69 -21.34 18.05 2.98
CA SER A 69 -20.43 18.92 2.25
C SER A 69 -20.58 18.71 0.74
N TYR A 70 -21.25 19.62 0.06
CA TYR A 70 -21.37 19.58 -1.39
C TYR A 70 -20.01 19.70 -2.10
N VAL A 71 -19.03 20.37 -1.47
CA VAL A 71 -17.67 20.48 -2.00
C VAL A 71 -17.00 19.10 -2.04
N LEU A 72 -17.14 18.30 -0.96
CA LEU A 72 -16.61 16.93 -0.94
C LEU A 72 -17.34 16.01 -1.93
N MET A 73 -18.67 16.16 -2.05
CA MET A 73 -19.46 15.40 -3.02
C MET A 73 -19.04 15.71 -4.45
N ALA A 74 -18.95 17.01 -4.81
CA ALA A 74 -18.47 17.43 -6.12
C ALA A 74 -17.02 16.98 -6.40
N SER A 75 -16.18 16.94 -5.38
CA SER A 75 -14.80 16.42 -5.50
C SER A 75 -14.79 14.93 -5.84
N ILE A 76 -15.67 14.12 -5.25
CA ILE A 76 -15.81 12.69 -5.58
C ILE A 76 -16.24 12.54 -7.04
N GLU A 77 -17.31 13.23 -7.44
CA GLU A 77 -17.85 13.15 -8.81
C GLU A 77 -16.81 13.55 -9.85
N ASN A 78 -16.15 14.70 -9.63
CA ASN A 78 -15.10 15.18 -10.53
C ASN A 78 -13.93 14.20 -10.61
N SER A 79 -13.54 13.58 -9.50
CA SER A 79 -12.44 12.61 -9.50
C SER A 79 -12.77 11.36 -10.32
N ILE A 80 -13.99 10.87 -10.24
CA ILE A 80 -14.47 9.73 -11.03
C ILE A 80 -14.47 10.11 -12.51
N TYR A 81 -15.05 11.25 -12.86
CA TYR A 81 -15.08 11.75 -14.22
C TYR A 81 -13.68 11.90 -14.83
N GLN A 82 -12.74 12.47 -14.08
CA GLN A 82 -11.35 12.60 -14.53
C GLN A 82 -10.70 11.23 -14.78
N MET A 83 -10.92 10.26 -13.89
CA MET A 83 -10.35 8.93 -14.05
C MET A 83 -10.90 8.18 -15.26
N GLU A 84 -12.16 8.38 -15.63
CA GLU A 84 -12.75 7.80 -16.85
C GLU A 84 -12.09 8.33 -18.13
N GLN A 85 -11.52 9.54 -18.07
CA GLN A 85 -10.81 10.17 -19.20
C GLN A 85 -9.29 9.92 -19.16
N THR A 86 -8.76 9.32 -18.10
CA THR A 86 -7.33 9.21 -17.88
C THR A 86 -6.77 7.94 -18.54
N ASP A 87 -5.74 8.12 -19.40
CA ASP A 87 -4.94 7.00 -19.89
C ASP A 87 -4.01 6.49 -18.76
N MET A 88 -4.22 5.26 -18.33
CA MET A 88 -3.42 4.62 -17.28
C MET A 88 -2.08 4.06 -17.77
N ALA A 89 -1.89 3.94 -19.09
CA ALA A 89 -0.70 3.27 -19.65
C ALA A 89 0.63 3.99 -19.33
N PRO A 90 0.72 5.33 -19.34
CA PRO A 90 1.95 6.02 -18.93
C PRO A 90 2.32 5.75 -17.47
N TYR A 91 1.33 5.84 -16.57
CA TYR A 91 1.52 5.54 -15.16
C TYR A 91 1.98 4.09 -14.95
N GLY A 92 1.32 3.14 -15.58
CA GLY A 92 1.70 1.72 -15.50
C GLY A 92 3.14 1.46 -15.94
N LYS A 93 3.60 2.09 -17.03
CA LYS A 93 5.00 1.99 -17.51
C LYS A 93 5.99 2.52 -16.47
N GLN A 94 5.70 3.68 -15.88
CA GLN A 94 6.55 4.29 -14.85
C GLN A 94 6.58 3.45 -13.58
N LEU A 95 5.43 2.95 -13.15
CA LEU A 95 5.30 2.09 -11.98
C LEU A 95 6.09 0.78 -12.14
N HIS A 96 5.98 0.12 -13.30
CA HIS A 96 6.77 -1.07 -13.60
C HIS A 96 8.28 -0.77 -13.66
N LYS A 97 8.68 0.40 -14.20
CA LYS A 97 10.09 0.84 -14.21
C LYS A 97 10.61 1.01 -12.77
N LEU A 98 9.83 1.70 -11.91
CA LEU A 98 10.16 1.89 -10.50
C LEU A 98 10.30 0.54 -9.78
N ARG A 99 9.30 -0.33 -9.87
CA ARG A 99 9.32 -1.65 -9.19
C ARG A 99 10.49 -2.51 -9.64
N ARG A 100 10.80 -2.54 -10.95
CA ARG A 100 11.97 -3.25 -11.47
C ARG A 100 13.27 -2.74 -10.85
N ARG A 101 13.41 -1.42 -10.72
CA ARG A 101 14.57 -0.80 -10.09
C ARG A 101 14.67 -1.15 -8.60
N LEU A 102 13.58 -1.02 -7.86
CA LEU A 102 13.53 -1.34 -6.44
C LEU A 102 13.76 -2.85 -6.16
N GLY A 103 13.35 -3.71 -7.08
CA GLY A 103 13.62 -5.14 -7.02
C GLY A 103 15.10 -5.53 -7.11
N GLN A 104 15.98 -4.59 -7.50
CA GLN A 104 17.44 -4.78 -7.58
C GLN A 104 18.18 -4.33 -6.30
N MET A 105 17.46 -3.78 -5.31
CA MET A 105 18.05 -3.41 -4.02
C MET A 105 18.65 -4.64 -3.33
N ARG A 106 19.76 -4.44 -2.62
CA ARG A 106 20.53 -5.52 -1.99
C ARG A 106 20.07 -5.83 -0.57
N HIS A 107 19.77 -4.79 0.18
CA HIS A 107 19.47 -4.84 1.61
C HIS A 107 17.98 -4.59 1.88
N LEU A 108 17.42 -3.52 1.34
CA LEU A 108 15.99 -3.27 1.38
C LEU A 108 15.25 -4.24 0.46
N ARG A 109 14.06 -4.66 0.85
CA ARG A 109 13.27 -5.62 0.09
C ARG A 109 11.91 -5.08 -0.29
N LEU A 110 11.67 -4.97 -1.58
CA LEU A 110 10.36 -4.63 -2.11
C LEU A 110 9.40 -5.83 -1.97
N ALA A 111 8.22 -5.59 -1.41
CA ALA A 111 7.11 -6.54 -1.55
C ALA A 111 6.65 -6.57 -3.01
N ASP A 112 6.82 -7.71 -3.67
CA ASP A 112 6.54 -7.84 -5.09
C ASP A 112 5.71 -9.10 -5.41
N THR A 113 5.34 -9.26 -6.66
CA THR A 113 4.48 -10.34 -7.18
C THR A 113 4.98 -11.75 -6.83
N GLY A 114 6.26 -11.91 -6.53
CA GLY A 114 6.83 -13.15 -5.98
C GLY A 114 6.20 -13.59 -4.65
N LEU A 115 5.45 -12.73 -3.96
CA LEU A 115 4.70 -13.05 -2.75
C LEU A 115 3.36 -13.74 -3.04
N ILE A 116 2.84 -13.64 -4.26
CA ILE A 116 1.57 -14.25 -4.65
C ILE A 116 1.69 -15.76 -4.50
N GLY A 117 0.69 -16.36 -3.83
CA GLY A 117 0.69 -17.77 -3.45
C GLY A 117 1.36 -18.09 -2.12
N GLN A 118 2.05 -17.13 -1.48
CA GLN A 118 2.67 -17.29 -0.17
C GLN A 118 1.76 -16.70 0.91
N ALA A 119 1.71 -17.35 2.09
CA ALA A 119 0.98 -16.86 3.28
C ALA A 119 -0.47 -16.40 3.00
N GLY A 120 -1.15 -17.01 2.03
CA GLY A 120 -2.52 -16.67 1.67
C GLY A 120 -2.67 -15.43 0.77
N ILE A 121 -1.58 -14.80 0.33
CA ILE A 121 -1.61 -13.67 -0.59
C ILE A 121 -2.06 -14.17 -1.96
N ARG A 122 -3.20 -13.69 -2.44
CA ARG A 122 -3.76 -14.09 -3.73
C ARG A 122 -3.44 -13.13 -4.87
N ASP A 123 -3.27 -11.86 -4.53
CA ASP A 123 -2.94 -10.82 -5.49
C ASP A 123 -2.26 -9.65 -4.77
N LEU A 124 -1.62 -8.75 -5.53
CA LEU A 124 -0.85 -7.63 -5.01
C LEU A 124 -1.11 -6.37 -5.82
N ASP A 125 -1.48 -5.30 -5.13
CA ASP A 125 -1.62 -3.98 -5.73
C ASP A 125 -0.25 -3.35 -5.97
N ILE A 126 0.19 -3.32 -7.22
CA ILE A 126 1.50 -2.81 -7.61
C ILE A 126 1.69 -1.31 -7.34
N SER A 127 0.60 -0.54 -7.15
CA SER A 127 0.67 0.88 -6.78
C SER A 127 1.06 1.10 -5.32
N LYS A 128 1.04 0.06 -4.50
CA LYS A 128 1.49 0.10 -3.12
C LYS A 128 2.95 -0.34 -3.05
N ILE A 129 3.83 0.60 -2.81
CA ILE A 129 5.26 0.34 -2.70
C ILE A 129 5.57 0.06 -1.24
N VAL A 130 5.63 -1.21 -0.88
CA VAL A 130 5.98 -1.66 0.47
C VAL A 130 7.43 -2.10 0.46
N VAL A 131 8.26 -1.43 1.27
CA VAL A 131 9.69 -1.71 1.37
C VAL A 131 10.02 -2.12 2.79
N SER A 132 10.55 -3.33 2.94
CA SER A 132 10.98 -3.88 4.24
C SER A 132 12.44 -3.55 4.51
N THR A 133 12.72 -3.20 5.78
CA THR A 133 14.06 -2.97 6.35
C THR A 133 14.56 -4.20 7.11
N ARG A 134 13.79 -5.29 7.13
CA ARG A 134 14.09 -6.48 7.94
C ARG A 134 15.45 -7.08 7.58
N GLY A 135 16.28 -7.28 8.60
CA GLY A 135 17.60 -7.88 8.44
C GLY A 135 18.68 -6.91 7.95
N THR A 136 18.45 -5.58 8.02
CA THR A 136 19.39 -4.55 7.60
C THR A 136 19.90 -3.72 8.79
N CYS A 137 21.07 -3.11 8.64
CA CYS A 137 21.67 -2.17 9.58
C CYS A 137 22.26 -0.97 8.84
N LEU A 138 22.35 0.19 9.49
CA LEU A 138 23.15 1.31 9.00
C LEU A 138 24.66 1.00 9.18
N TYR A 139 25.48 1.38 8.22
CA TYR A 139 26.94 1.27 8.28
C TYR A 139 27.57 2.67 8.48
N PRO A 140 28.57 2.82 9.36
CA PRO A 140 29.09 1.84 10.33
C PRO A 140 28.12 1.65 11.51
N ALA A 141 27.95 0.42 11.95
CA ALA A 141 27.21 0.13 13.17
C ALA A 141 28.05 0.60 14.37
N GLU A 142 27.67 1.73 14.96
CA GLU A 142 28.19 2.13 16.27
C GLU A 142 27.50 1.24 17.32
N ASP A 143 28.33 0.52 18.06
CA ASP A 143 27.99 -0.25 19.26
C ASP A 143 26.65 -1.03 19.29
N GLY A 144 26.71 -2.29 18.90
CA GLY A 144 25.64 -3.25 19.11
C GLY A 144 24.53 -3.16 18.06
N LEU A 145 24.53 -4.09 17.15
CA LEU A 145 23.60 -4.31 16.01
C LEU A 145 22.13 -4.02 16.33
N THR A 146 21.75 -2.77 16.33
CA THR A 146 20.34 -2.38 16.26
C THR A 146 19.91 -2.40 14.79
N GLY A 147 18.96 -3.26 14.45
CA GLY A 147 18.43 -3.34 13.09
C GLY A 147 17.88 -2.00 12.63
N PHE A 148 17.99 -1.72 11.33
CA PHE A 148 17.41 -0.54 10.72
C PHE A 148 15.90 -0.68 10.66
N THR A 149 15.17 0.28 11.23
CA THR A 149 13.73 0.21 11.40
C THR A 149 12.97 0.94 10.30
N GLY A 150 11.68 0.61 10.12
CA GLY A 150 10.81 1.35 9.21
C GLY A 150 10.66 2.82 9.61
N ALA A 151 10.63 3.12 10.91
CA ALA A 151 10.56 4.50 11.39
C ALA A 151 11.82 5.31 11.04
N GLN A 152 13.01 4.71 11.11
CA GLN A 152 14.25 5.34 10.69
C GLN A 152 14.27 5.59 9.17
N LEU A 153 13.81 4.62 8.39
CA LEU A 153 13.68 4.79 6.94
C LEU A 153 12.70 5.93 6.58
N ASP A 154 11.55 5.99 7.26
CA ASP A 154 10.56 7.05 7.07
C ASP A 154 11.14 8.43 7.41
N ASP A 155 11.87 8.55 8.54
CA ASP A 155 12.49 9.80 8.98
C ASP A 155 13.54 10.30 7.98
N ILE A 156 14.39 9.41 7.47
CA ILE A 156 15.39 9.74 6.43
C ILE A 156 14.68 10.18 5.14
N LEU A 157 13.69 9.44 4.66
CA LEU A 157 12.93 9.78 3.45
C LEU A 157 12.29 11.16 3.58
N ARG A 158 11.72 11.47 4.73
CA ARG A 158 11.08 12.75 5.01
C ARG A 158 12.09 13.90 5.08
N ARG A 159 13.15 13.78 5.88
CA ARG A 159 14.08 14.89 6.16
C ARG A 159 15.07 15.13 5.04
N GLU A 160 15.62 14.08 4.45
CA GLU A 160 16.70 14.22 3.47
C GLU A 160 16.20 14.26 2.03
N TYR A 161 15.08 13.55 1.76
CA TYR A 161 14.56 13.42 0.38
C TYR A 161 13.24 14.15 0.17
N HIS A 162 12.62 14.70 1.23
CA HIS A 162 11.31 15.37 1.19
C HIS A 162 10.23 14.48 0.57
N LEU A 163 10.21 13.21 1.02
CA LEU A 163 9.25 12.19 0.61
C LEU A 163 8.43 11.75 1.83
N GLU A 164 7.12 11.97 1.77
CA GLU A 164 6.17 11.52 2.81
C GLU A 164 5.64 10.14 2.45
N MET A 165 5.76 9.20 3.38
CA MET A 165 5.19 7.87 3.23
C MET A 165 3.77 7.83 3.79
N GLU A 166 2.94 6.93 3.29
CA GLU A 166 1.59 6.72 3.82
C GLU A 166 1.62 6.18 5.26
N MET A 167 2.55 5.29 5.53
CA MET A 167 2.76 4.73 6.87
C MET A 167 4.12 4.05 6.99
N CYS A 168 4.59 3.93 8.23
CA CYS A 168 5.70 3.07 8.58
C CYS A 168 5.29 2.08 9.67
N GLY A 169 5.89 0.90 9.63
CA GLY A 169 5.80 -0.12 10.68
C GLY A 169 7.15 -0.31 11.36
N ALA A 170 7.27 -1.36 12.16
CA ALA A 170 8.51 -1.69 12.86
C ALA A 170 9.68 -1.94 11.87
N ASP A 171 9.40 -2.63 10.77
CA ASP A 171 10.39 -3.11 9.80
C ASP A 171 9.98 -2.85 8.33
N TYR A 172 9.12 -1.86 8.09
CA TYR A 172 8.72 -1.49 6.72
C TYR A 172 8.21 -0.06 6.63
N VAL A 173 8.20 0.46 5.41
CA VAL A 173 7.48 1.66 5.00
C VAL A 173 6.54 1.34 3.83
N THR A 174 5.48 2.11 3.70
CA THR A 174 4.52 1.99 2.59
C THR A 174 4.32 3.34 1.93
N ALA A 175 4.57 3.41 0.63
CA ALA A 175 4.12 4.52 -0.21
C ALA A 175 2.88 4.10 -1.00
N ILE A 176 1.90 4.97 -1.09
CA ILE A 176 0.77 4.86 -2.01
C ILE A 176 1.08 5.75 -3.21
N THR A 177 1.16 5.14 -4.39
CA THR A 177 1.31 5.88 -5.63
C THR A 177 0.01 5.89 -6.42
N THR A 178 -0.20 6.95 -7.20
CA THR A 178 -1.41 7.15 -8.00
C THR A 178 -1.06 7.63 -9.40
N VAL A 179 -2.03 7.64 -10.28
CA VAL A 179 -1.87 8.19 -11.63
C VAL A 179 -1.58 9.70 -11.63
N MET A 180 -1.82 10.38 -10.49
CA MET A 180 -1.54 11.81 -10.33
C MET A 180 -0.09 12.10 -9.93
N ASP A 181 0.67 11.07 -9.56
CA ASP A 181 2.09 11.24 -9.28
C ASP A 181 2.85 11.51 -10.59
N SER A 182 3.72 12.51 -10.54
CA SER A 182 4.59 12.80 -11.69
C SER A 182 5.64 11.70 -11.88
N GLY A 183 6.08 11.51 -13.13
CA GLY A 183 7.20 10.61 -13.41
C GLY A 183 8.46 10.98 -12.64
N GLU A 184 8.71 12.29 -12.45
CA GLU A 184 9.81 12.80 -11.64
C GLU A 184 9.66 12.40 -10.16
N GLY A 185 8.43 12.49 -9.60
CA GLY A 185 8.14 12.07 -8.22
C GLY A 185 8.44 10.57 -8.00
N LEU A 186 8.03 9.72 -8.95
CA LEU A 186 8.31 8.29 -8.89
C LEU A 186 9.81 7.98 -9.05
N GLU A 187 10.51 8.73 -9.91
CA GLU A 187 11.97 8.60 -10.05
C GLU A 187 12.71 9.04 -8.78
N ARG A 188 12.32 10.16 -8.16
CA ARG A 188 12.87 10.60 -6.87
C ARG A 188 12.70 9.55 -5.77
N LEU A 189 11.55 8.90 -5.69
CA LEU A 189 11.34 7.80 -4.74
C LEU A 189 12.31 6.64 -5.01
N GLY A 190 12.46 6.27 -6.28
CA GLY A 190 13.41 5.23 -6.70
C GLY A 190 14.86 5.59 -6.38
N ASP A 191 15.27 6.85 -6.63
CA ASP A 191 16.61 7.37 -6.33
C ASP A 191 16.90 7.33 -4.83
N ALA A 192 15.97 7.84 -4.01
CA ALA A 192 16.10 7.88 -2.57
C ALA A 192 16.28 6.47 -1.98
N LEU A 193 15.36 5.56 -2.29
CA LEU A 193 15.41 4.18 -1.77
C LEU A 193 16.68 3.44 -2.21
N THR A 194 17.08 3.58 -3.48
CA THR A 194 18.30 2.92 -3.99
C THR A 194 19.56 3.50 -3.34
N ARG A 195 19.58 4.81 -3.10
CA ARG A 195 20.71 5.47 -2.44
C ARG A 195 20.82 5.06 -0.97
N ILE A 196 19.70 5.02 -0.25
CA ILE A 196 19.66 4.53 1.14
C ILE A 196 20.12 3.07 1.18
N ASP A 197 19.60 2.22 0.29
CA ASP A 197 19.99 0.80 0.18
C ASP A 197 21.52 0.62 0.07
N SER A 198 22.19 1.50 -0.69
CA SER A 198 23.64 1.45 -0.86
C SER A 198 24.45 1.83 0.41
N GLN A 199 23.80 2.42 1.40
CA GLN A 199 24.39 2.80 2.69
C GLN A 199 24.13 1.79 3.79
N LEU A 200 23.33 0.74 3.49
CA LEU A 200 22.99 -0.30 4.44
C LEU A 200 23.95 -1.50 4.35
N THR A 201 23.94 -2.30 5.38
CA THR A 201 24.57 -3.62 5.40
C THR A 201 23.59 -4.65 5.95
N ASP A 202 23.84 -5.93 5.70
CA ASP A 202 23.07 -7.00 6.33
C ASP A 202 23.40 -6.99 7.83
N ALA A 203 22.37 -7.02 8.68
CA ALA A 203 22.54 -7.18 10.12
C ALA A 203 23.26 -8.50 10.36
N GLY A 204 24.52 -8.40 10.74
CA GLY A 204 25.54 -9.42 10.69
C GLY A 204 25.02 -10.85 10.97
N TYR A 205 24.91 -11.62 9.92
CA TYR A 205 24.98 -13.07 10.01
C TYR A 205 26.42 -13.41 10.42
N LYS A 206 26.66 -13.65 11.72
CA LYS A 206 27.83 -14.43 12.11
C LYS A 206 27.56 -15.84 11.62
N PRO A 207 28.34 -16.39 10.70
CA PRO A 207 28.21 -17.77 10.31
C PRO A 207 28.75 -18.65 11.47
N ASP A 208 27.93 -18.87 12.48
CA ASP A 208 28.10 -20.05 13.31
C ASP A 208 27.77 -21.22 12.41
N GLY A 209 28.78 -22.05 12.08
CA GLY A 209 28.80 -23.11 11.08
C GLY A 209 27.70 -24.17 11.21
N ARG A 210 26.44 -23.80 11.26
CA ARG A 210 25.28 -24.69 11.18
C ARG A 210 24.37 -24.18 10.07
N SER A 211 24.42 -24.91 8.95
CA SER A 211 23.46 -24.85 7.87
C SER A 211 22.03 -24.94 8.45
N GLY A 212 21.41 -23.80 8.65
CA GLY A 212 20.01 -23.67 9.02
C GLY A 212 19.20 -23.29 7.79
N ASN A 213 18.29 -24.18 7.39
CA ASN A 213 17.23 -23.97 6.40
C ASN A 213 16.79 -22.52 6.35
N GLN A 214 16.93 -21.88 5.20
CA GLN A 214 16.29 -20.61 4.88
C GLN A 214 14.76 -20.76 5.00
N LYS A 215 14.23 -20.59 6.20
CA LYS A 215 12.80 -20.38 6.38
C LYS A 215 12.46 -19.02 5.77
N SER A 216 11.52 -19.05 4.85
CA SER A 216 10.85 -17.92 4.23
C SER A 216 10.84 -16.67 5.12
N VAL A 217 11.37 -15.55 4.61
CA VAL A 217 11.47 -14.24 5.28
C VAL A 217 10.08 -13.65 5.61
N TYR A 218 9.01 -14.29 5.21
CA TYR A 218 7.62 -13.83 5.28
C TYR A 218 6.73 -14.62 6.25
N SER A 219 7.24 -15.10 7.38
CA SER A 219 6.31 -15.55 8.43
C SER A 219 5.74 -14.33 9.16
N MET A 220 4.72 -13.69 8.59
CA MET A 220 3.81 -12.88 9.37
C MET A 220 3.10 -13.80 10.36
N ARG A 221 3.48 -13.74 11.63
CA ARG A 221 2.62 -14.24 12.69
C ARG A 221 1.48 -13.24 12.81
N CYS A 222 0.31 -13.60 12.32
CA CYS A 222 -0.93 -13.04 12.82
C CYS A 222 -1.10 -13.58 14.25
N ASP A 223 -0.63 -12.84 15.24
CA ASP A 223 -1.04 -13.06 16.62
C ASP A 223 -2.49 -12.59 16.71
N THR A 224 -3.40 -13.52 16.54
CA THR A 224 -4.80 -13.38 16.94
C THR A 224 -4.84 -13.32 18.46
N ALA A 225 -4.74 -12.13 19.02
CA ALA A 225 -5.20 -11.88 20.39
C ALA A 225 -6.68 -11.46 20.29
N MET A 226 -7.56 -12.45 20.32
CA MET A 226 -8.92 -12.30 20.80
C MET A 226 -9.00 -13.03 22.14
N SER A 227 -9.11 -12.30 23.19
CA SER A 227 -9.70 -12.69 24.46
C SER A 227 -10.61 -11.56 24.93
#